data_0612ddb3e934ea013a45d90ad163dcb1
#
_entry.id   0612ddb3e934ea013a45d90ad163dcb1
#
_cell.length_a   1.000
_cell.length_b   1.000
_cell.length_c   1.000
_cell.angle_alpha   90.00
_cell.angle_beta   90.00
_cell.angle_gamma   90.00
#
_symmetry.space_group_name_H-M   'P 1'
#
loop_
_entity.id
_entity.type
_entity.pdbx_description
1 polymer ?
#
loop_
_entity_poly.entity_id
_entity_poly.type
_entity_poly.pdbx_seq_one_letter_code
_entity_poly.pdbx_strand_id
1 'polypeptide(L)'
;MKKPVLFVLIIMLALGALCVFAGGCDGNAAKTTSYKIDAVLDTSTMTVTAEESVTFVNPYETELDCVYFHLYPAAFREGARYAPVEDRKISEAYPQGVDYGGIAVSNVTVGGEACAWEIGGEDEDMLLVTGLTLMPGDALDMAISFTLDVPQIRHRFGYYDGIINLGNWYPVLSVYEDGAWRTDPYYSSGDPFYSDTADYTVSLKAPTGWNVAGTGKISTSVDGETTTTTFTAEGVRDFALSASDKFTCVEADAGGVTVRYYYKADANAEKHLKAGADAVKTFSELYGAYAYPSLSVVLTPFLYGGMEYPQLVYVSDSLSESLLEEAIIHEIAHQWWYAAVGNDQITDAWMDEGLAEYSVTLFYEKNPDYGVDVTNRIADVMQSYVLFTEMYSELIGGDTSMNRKLCDYFSSTDYSFHTYVKGALLFDSVRHSVGDAKFFAALKTYYKNYTGKVAAPDDLIACFENESGMKLKAFFDSWVNGTVGLY
;
A
#
# COMPACT_ATOMS: atom_id res chain seq x y z
N MET A 1 -23.85 7.83 88.68
CA MET A 1 -24.34 6.99 87.61
C MET A 1 -23.55 7.33 86.39
N LYS A 2 -22.47 6.62 86.13
CA LYS A 2 -21.58 6.83 85.00
C LYS A 2 -21.58 5.55 84.15
N LYS A 3 -21.96 5.64 82.88
CA LYS A 3 -21.88 4.53 81.93
C LYS A 3 -20.44 4.42 81.38
N PRO A 4 -19.85 3.23 81.30
CA PRO A 4 -18.57 3.05 80.69
C PRO A 4 -18.72 2.95 79.14
N VAL A 5 -17.82 3.63 78.41
CA VAL A 5 -17.65 3.55 76.98
C VAL A 5 -16.78 2.32 76.66
N LEU A 6 -17.33 1.41 75.89
CA LEU A 6 -16.63 0.20 75.44
C LEU A 6 -15.78 0.56 74.18
N PHE A 7 -14.47 0.49 74.33
CA PHE A 7 -13.55 0.60 73.22
C PHE A 7 -13.40 -0.78 72.53
N VAL A 8 -13.91 -0.93 71.33
CA VAL A 8 -13.66 -2.13 70.50
C VAL A 8 -12.40 -1.92 69.72
N LEU A 9 -11.38 -2.68 70.09
CA LEU A 9 -10.11 -2.74 69.36
C LEU A 9 -10.26 -3.71 68.14
N ILE A 10 -10.34 -3.20 66.95
CA ILE A 10 -10.31 -4.04 65.74
C ILE A 10 -8.86 -4.34 65.39
N ILE A 11 -8.45 -5.57 65.62
CA ILE A 11 -7.18 -6.13 65.17
C ILE A 11 -7.38 -6.54 63.72
N MET A 12 -6.81 -5.78 62.76
CA MET A 12 -6.68 -6.23 61.39
C MET A 12 -5.55 -7.27 61.32
N LEU A 13 -5.93 -8.52 61.19
CA LEU A 13 -5.04 -9.59 60.75
C LEU A 13 -4.79 -9.42 59.22
N ALA A 14 -3.62 -8.92 58.87
CA ALA A 14 -3.14 -8.96 57.50
C ALA A 14 -2.76 -10.40 57.13
N LEU A 15 -3.68 -11.12 56.53
CA LEU A 15 -3.38 -12.37 55.81
C LEU A 15 -2.65 -11.95 54.48
N GLY A 16 -1.34 -12.10 54.52
CA GLY A 16 -0.53 -12.04 53.30
C GLY A 16 -0.88 -13.22 52.41
N ALA A 17 -1.72 -13.00 51.41
CA ALA A 17 -1.86 -13.93 50.30
C ALA A 17 -0.58 -13.85 49.45
N LEU A 18 0.29 -14.84 49.65
CA LEU A 18 1.41 -15.09 48.77
C LEU A 18 0.83 -15.59 47.43
N CYS A 19 0.55 -14.66 46.51
CA CYS A 19 0.30 -15.01 45.11
C CYS A 19 1.61 -15.53 44.55
N VAL A 20 1.79 -16.84 44.55
CA VAL A 20 2.73 -17.51 43.67
C VAL A 20 2.25 -17.24 42.24
N PHE A 21 2.84 -16.26 41.59
CA PHE A 21 2.76 -16.18 40.15
C PHE A 21 3.48 -17.40 39.61
N ALA A 22 2.70 -18.47 39.34
CA ALA A 22 3.14 -19.51 38.44
C ALA A 22 3.33 -18.83 37.10
N GLY A 23 4.58 -18.59 36.72
CA GLY A 23 4.96 -18.23 35.36
C GLY A 23 4.51 -19.35 34.45
N GLY A 24 3.73 -19.02 33.47
CA GLY A 24 3.20 -19.94 32.50
C GLY A 24 2.05 -19.27 31.74
N CYS A 25 2.31 -18.09 31.19
CA CYS A 25 1.61 -17.59 30.04
C CYS A 25 2.67 -17.50 28.94
N ASP A 26 3.06 -18.64 28.39
CA ASP A 26 3.38 -18.69 26.98
C ASP A 26 2.05 -18.37 26.28
N GLY A 27 1.76 -17.07 26.20
CA GLY A 27 0.80 -16.56 25.28
C GLY A 27 1.39 -16.86 23.90
N ASN A 28 0.88 -17.91 23.28
CA ASN A 28 1.00 -18.10 21.85
C ASN A 28 0.27 -16.91 21.22
N ALA A 29 0.94 -15.76 21.09
CA ALA A 29 0.52 -14.77 20.14
C ALA A 29 0.47 -15.51 18.81
N ALA A 30 -0.68 -15.50 18.14
CA ALA A 30 -0.82 -16.11 16.83
C ALA A 30 0.38 -15.61 16.00
N LYS A 31 1.21 -16.53 15.52
CA LYS A 31 2.33 -16.15 14.67
C LYS A 31 1.76 -15.50 13.44
N THR A 32 2.24 -14.31 13.10
CA THR A 32 1.92 -13.61 11.86
C THR A 32 3.02 -13.88 10.84
N THR A 33 2.68 -13.83 9.56
CA THR A 33 3.70 -13.85 8.49
C THR A 33 4.63 -12.66 8.70
N SER A 34 5.94 -12.90 8.58
CA SER A 34 6.93 -11.84 8.80
C SER A 34 8.11 -11.97 7.85
N TYR A 35 8.67 -10.80 7.50
CA TYR A 35 9.84 -10.64 6.65
C TYR A 35 10.98 -9.97 7.43
N LYS A 36 12.17 -10.51 7.27
CA LYS A 36 13.41 -9.83 7.63
C LYS A 36 14.29 -9.77 6.40
N ILE A 37 14.61 -8.57 5.94
CA ILE A 37 15.42 -8.35 4.74
C ILE A 37 16.66 -7.54 5.12
N ASP A 38 17.83 -8.10 4.87
CA ASP A 38 19.12 -7.42 5.01
C ASP A 38 19.70 -7.16 3.62
N ALA A 39 19.73 -5.88 3.20
CA ALA A 39 20.10 -5.46 1.85
C ALA A 39 21.31 -4.53 1.85
N VAL A 40 22.13 -4.63 0.79
CA VAL A 40 23.29 -3.78 0.54
C VAL A 40 23.17 -3.14 -0.83
N LEU A 41 23.18 -1.82 -0.87
CA LEU A 41 23.16 -1.02 -2.10
C LEU A 41 24.59 -0.70 -2.55
N ASP A 42 24.94 -1.14 -3.75
CA ASP A 42 26.13 -0.67 -4.47
C ASP A 42 25.72 0.43 -5.45
N THR A 43 26.05 1.67 -5.10
CA THR A 43 25.72 2.86 -5.91
C THR A 43 26.62 3.03 -7.13
N SER A 44 27.70 2.27 -7.25
CA SER A 44 28.59 2.31 -8.40
C SER A 44 28.12 1.45 -9.57
N THR A 45 27.41 0.38 -9.25
CA THR A 45 26.81 -0.57 -10.22
C THR A 45 25.29 -0.48 -10.29
N MET A 46 24.65 0.25 -9.39
CA MET A 46 23.21 0.31 -9.19
C MET A 46 22.61 -1.09 -8.98
N THR A 47 23.25 -1.86 -8.09
CA THR A 47 22.79 -3.19 -7.70
C THR A 47 22.43 -3.24 -6.22
N VAL A 48 21.49 -4.12 -5.86
CA VAL A 48 21.15 -4.44 -4.49
C VAL A 48 21.32 -5.93 -4.28
N THR A 49 22.15 -6.32 -3.32
CA THR A 49 22.26 -7.72 -2.89
C THR A 49 21.52 -7.87 -1.57
N ALA A 50 20.66 -8.87 -1.44
CA ALA A 50 19.83 -9.03 -0.27
C ALA A 50 19.68 -10.50 0.17
N GLU A 51 19.53 -10.66 1.47
CA GLU A 51 19.10 -11.88 2.15
C GLU A 51 17.74 -11.61 2.78
N GLU A 52 16.74 -12.35 2.36
CA GLU A 52 15.39 -12.30 2.87
C GLU A 52 15.12 -13.54 3.73
N SER A 53 14.60 -13.35 4.92
CA SER A 53 14.07 -14.42 5.77
C SER A 53 12.57 -14.21 5.90
N VAL A 54 11.79 -15.21 5.52
CA VAL A 54 10.32 -15.20 5.61
C VAL A 54 9.89 -16.28 6.58
N THR A 55 9.14 -15.92 7.61
CA THR A 55 8.34 -16.87 8.39
C THR A 55 6.91 -16.79 7.86
N PHE A 56 6.49 -17.76 7.08
CA PHE A 56 5.11 -17.88 6.61
C PHE A 56 4.32 -18.76 7.57
N VAL A 57 3.15 -18.31 7.96
CA VAL A 57 2.20 -19.09 8.75
C VAL A 57 1.01 -19.41 7.86
N ASN A 58 0.75 -20.71 7.61
CA ASN A 58 -0.40 -21.11 6.80
C ASN A 58 -1.72 -20.70 7.46
N PRO A 59 -2.40 -19.64 6.97
CA PRO A 59 -3.64 -19.17 7.57
C PRO A 59 -4.87 -19.88 7.01
N TYR A 60 -4.68 -20.74 6.01
CA TYR A 60 -5.74 -21.40 5.27
C TYR A 60 -6.18 -22.70 5.95
N GLU A 61 -7.41 -23.15 5.66
CA GLU A 61 -7.96 -24.39 6.22
C GLU A 61 -7.52 -25.64 5.42
N THR A 62 -6.52 -25.51 4.54
CA THR A 62 -6.01 -26.58 3.68
C THR A 62 -4.51 -26.79 3.87
N GLU A 63 -4.05 -28.01 3.64
CA GLU A 63 -2.63 -28.33 3.54
C GLU A 63 -2.06 -27.71 2.27
N LEU A 64 -0.87 -27.11 2.37
CA LEU A 64 -0.12 -26.59 1.24
C LEU A 64 1.11 -27.45 0.98
N ASP A 65 1.34 -27.81 -0.29
CA ASP A 65 2.49 -28.59 -0.76
C ASP A 65 3.56 -27.71 -1.47
N CYS A 66 3.26 -26.46 -1.66
CA CYS A 66 4.12 -25.45 -2.28
C CYS A 66 3.80 -24.05 -1.77
N VAL A 67 4.72 -23.10 -1.99
CA VAL A 67 4.53 -21.65 -1.78
C VAL A 67 5.05 -20.90 -3.00
N TYR A 68 4.37 -19.81 -3.34
CA TYR A 68 4.70 -18.95 -4.48
C TYR A 68 5.08 -17.55 -4.01
N PHE A 69 6.08 -16.96 -4.66
CA PHE A 69 6.47 -15.58 -4.47
C PHE A 69 6.47 -14.85 -5.80
N HIS A 70 5.87 -13.67 -5.85
CA HIS A 70 6.02 -12.76 -6.98
C HIS A 70 7.43 -12.17 -7.02
N LEU A 71 8.01 -12.13 -8.20
CA LEU A 71 9.28 -11.49 -8.52
C LEU A 71 9.02 -10.27 -9.41
N TYR A 72 8.29 -9.27 -8.90
CA TYR A 72 7.87 -8.10 -9.69
C TYR A 72 9.00 -7.38 -10.45
N PRO A 73 10.25 -7.30 -9.94
CA PRO A 73 11.35 -6.72 -10.73
C PRO A 73 11.69 -7.48 -12.02
N ALA A 74 11.24 -8.73 -12.18
CA ALA A 74 11.43 -9.50 -13.41
C ALA A 74 10.78 -8.82 -14.64
N ALA A 75 9.73 -8.00 -14.44
CA ALA A 75 9.10 -7.22 -15.49
C ALA A 75 10.03 -6.19 -16.16
N PHE A 76 11.13 -5.81 -15.49
CA PHE A 76 12.09 -4.81 -15.99
C PHE A 76 13.25 -5.42 -16.78
N ARG A 77 13.27 -6.74 -16.99
CA ARG A 77 14.31 -7.42 -17.78
C ARG A 77 14.14 -7.20 -19.29
N GLU A 78 15.21 -7.35 -20.04
CA GLU A 78 15.13 -7.40 -21.50
C GLU A 78 14.25 -8.56 -21.95
N GLY A 79 13.29 -8.27 -22.84
CA GLY A 79 12.40 -9.29 -23.40
C GLY A 79 11.25 -9.74 -22.47
N ALA A 80 10.99 -9.05 -21.37
CA ALA A 80 9.80 -9.31 -20.57
C ALA A 80 8.53 -9.20 -21.42
N ARG A 81 7.65 -10.19 -21.30
CA ARG A 81 6.36 -10.22 -21.99
C ARG A 81 5.41 -9.18 -21.43
N TYR A 82 5.44 -8.99 -20.13
CA TYR A 82 4.67 -8.01 -19.38
C TYR A 82 5.61 -6.89 -18.92
N ALA A 83 6.08 -6.08 -19.89
CA ALA A 83 6.96 -4.95 -19.59
C ALA A 83 6.25 -3.89 -18.72
N PRO A 84 7.00 -3.18 -17.83
CA PRO A 84 6.40 -2.31 -16.82
C PRO A 84 5.82 -1.01 -17.40
N VAL A 85 6.10 -0.70 -18.67
CA VAL A 85 5.74 0.56 -19.32
C VAL A 85 5.02 0.29 -20.63
N GLU A 86 3.89 0.95 -20.84
CA GLU A 86 3.20 0.95 -22.14
C GLU A 86 4.07 1.59 -23.23
N ASP A 87 4.02 1.07 -24.46
CA ASP A 87 4.82 1.53 -25.61
C ASP A 87 4.78 3.06 -25.81
N ARG A 88 3.61 3.66 -25.62
CA ARG A 88 3.40 5.12 -25.77
C ARG A 88 4.10 5.97 -24.71
N LYS A 89 4.49 5.37 -23.56
CA LYS A 89 5.15 6.06 -22.45
C LYS A 89 6.65 5.77 -22.35
N ILE A 90 7.22 4.94 -23.20
CA ILE A 90 8.64 4.53 -23.15
C ILE A 90 9.58 5.75 -23.15
N SER A 91 9.34 6.75 -24.01
CA SER A 91 10.21 7.93 -24.08
C SER A 91 10.15 8.81 -22.81
N GLU A 92 9.05 8.77 -22.06
CA GLU A 92 8.86 9.48 -20.81
C GLU A 92 9.49 8.71 -19.65
N ALA A 93 9.31 7.39 -19.62
CA ALA A 93 9.88 6.52 -18.60
C ALA A 93 11.41 6.43 -18.71
N TYR A 94 11.95 6.40 -19.94
CA TYR A 94 13.38 6.25 -20.25
C TYR A 94 13.95 7.47 -21.00
N PRO A 95 14.07 8.64 -20.37
CA PRO A 95 14.52 9.86 -21.06
C PRO A 95 15.96 9.78 -21.58
N GLN A 96 16.76 8.80 -21.13
CA GLN A 96 18.15 8.58 -21.53
C GLN A 96 18.35 7.35 -22.43
N GLY A 97 17.25 6.75 -22.90
CA GLY A 97 17.23 5.49 -23.63
C GLY A 97 16.81 4.32 -22.74
N VAL A 98 16.28 3.28 -23.38
CA VAL A 98 15.80 2.09 -22.66
C VAL A 98 16.97 1.41 -21.95
N ASP A 99 16.76 1.12 -20.68
CA ASP A 99 17.67 0.36 -19.81
C ASP A 99 16.89 -0.78 -19.16
N TYR A 100 17.58 -1.84 -18.81
CA TYR A 100 17.00 -3.05 -18.28
C TYR A 100 17.59 -3.37 -16.90
N GLY A 101 16.80 -4.06 -16.09
CA GLY A 101 17.18 -4.54 -14.77
C GLY A 101 16.42 -5.80 -14.43
N GLY A 102 16.25 -6.07 -13.14
CA GLY A 102 15.46 -7.22 -12.70
C GLY A 102 15.95 -7.83 -11.40
N ILE A 103 15.51 -9.06 -11.15
CA ILE A 103 15.83 -9.84 -9.95
C ILE A 103 16.40 -11.19 -10.35
N ALA A 104 17.47 -11.62 -9.67
CA ALA A 104 18.06 -12.94 -9.80
C ALA A 104 18.08 -13.63 -8.43
N VAL A 105 17.28 -14.67 -8.26
CA VAL A 105 17.33 -15.54 -7.08
C VAL A 105 18.49 -16.51 -7.23
N SER A 106 19.35 -16.59 -6.21
CA SER A 106 20.57 -17.43 -6.24
C SER A 106 20.50 -18.62 -5.29
N ASN A 107 19.70 -18.55 -4.24
CA ASN A 107 19.56 -19.62 -3.26
C ASN A 107 18.22 -19.52 -2.52
N VAL A 108 17.63 -20.68 -2.21
CA VAL A 108 16.46 -20.81 -1.35
C VAL A 108 16.66 -21.96 -0.39
N THR A 109 16.37 -21.76 0.89
CA THR A 109 16.39 -22.78 1.92
C THR A 109 15.10 -22.78 2.73
N VAL A 110 14.74 -23.95 3.27
CA VAL A 110 13.61 -24.14 4.18
C VAL A 110 14.14 -24.75 5.48
N GLY A 111 13.88 -24.09 6.61
CA GLY A 111 14.42 -24.54 7.91
C GLY A 111 15.96 -24.59 7.96
N GLY A 112 16.63 -23.81 7.10
CA GLY A 112 18.09 -23.80 6.95
C GLY A 112 18.66 -24.91 6.05
N GLU A 113 17.82 -25.77 5.51
CA GLU A 113 18.23 -26.87 4.60
C GLU A 113 17.86 -26.51 3.13
N ALA A 114 18.63 -27.08 2.19
CA ALA A 114 18.34 -26.91 0.77
C ALA A 114 16.98 -27.55 0.41
N CYS A 115 16.19 -26.85 -0.38
CA CYS A 115 14.87 -27.30 -0.83
C CYS A 115 14.77 -27.29 -2.36
N ALA A 116 13.69 -27.86 -2.89
CA ALA A 116 13.37 -27.77 -4.31
C ALA A 116 12.69 -26.44 -4.60
N TRP A 117 13.22 -25.70 -5.56
CA TRP A 117 12.64 -24.45 -6.04
C TRP A 117 12.93 -24.24 -7.52
N GLU A 118 12.10 -23.45 -8.17
CA GLU A 118 12.27 -23.06 -9.58
C GLU A 118 11.71 -21.67 -9.83
N ILE A 119 12.17 -21.04 -10.92
CA ILE A 119 11.56 -19.82 -11.46
C ILE A 119 10.53 -20.25 -12.50
N GLY A 120 9.32 -19.70 -12.38
CA GLY A 120 8.17 -20.01 -13.23
C GLY A 120 7.26 -18.81 -13.42
N GLY A 121 5.96 -19.06 -13.63
CA GLY A 121 4.99 -18.04 -13.99
C GLY A 121 4.89 -17.86 -15.51
N GLU A 122 3.99 -16.97 -15.96
CA GLU A 122 3.82 -16.72 -17.40
C GLU A 122 5.00 -15.95 -18.01
N ASP A 123 5.76 -15.24 -17.19
CA ASP A 123 6.86 -14.36 -17.61
C ASP A 123 8.13 -14.54 -16.74
N GLU A 124 8.39 -15.76 -16.24
CA GLU A 124 9.51 -16.02 -15.31
C GLU A 124 9.52 -15.06 -14.11
N ASP A 125 8.34 -14.70 -13.66
CA ASP A 125 8.04 -13.68 -12.66
C ASP A 125 7.59 -14.25 -11.31
N MET A 126 7.69 -15.59 -11.16
CA MET A 126 7.34 -16.31 -9.94
C MET A 126 8.50 -17.16 -9.44
N LEU A 127 8.73 -17.16 -8.13
CA LEU A 127 9.54 -18.16 -7.45
C LEU A 127 8.60 -19.21 -6.82
N LEU A 128 8.81 -20.47 -7.17
CA LEU A 128 8.07 -21.62 -6.65
C LEU A 128 8.96 -22.42 -5.71
N VAL A 129 8.51 -22.62 -4.46
CA VAL A 129 9.13 -23.53 -3.50
C VAL A 129 8.21 -24.73 -3.34
N THR A 130 8.69 -25.93 -3.66
CA THR A 130 7.89 -27.15 -3.80
C THR A 130 8.34 -28.26 -2.86
N GLY A 131 7.53 -29.33 -2.77
CA GLY A 131 7.84 -30.50 -1.93
C GLY A 131 7.64 -30.22 -0.44
N LEU A 132 6.78 -29.31 -0.10
CA LEU A 132 6.42 -28.94 1.26
C LEU A 132 5.29 -29.85 1.80
N THR A 133 5.10 -29.81 3.10
CA THR A 133 3.91 -30.32 3.78
C THR A 133 3.62 -29.34 4.91
N LEU A 134 2.68 -28.41 4.68
CA LEU A 134 2.38 -27.32 5.59
C LEU A 134 0.91 -27.39 5.97
N MET A 135 0.61 -27.93 7.14
CA MET A 135 -0.75 -28.02 7.65
C MET A 135 -1.30 -26.65 8.05
N PRO A 136 -2.63 -26.48 8.15
CA PRO A 136 -3.24 -25.28 8.70
C PRO A 136 -2.61 -24.89 10.06
N GLY A 137 -2.14 -23.63 10.16
CA GLY A 137 -1.49 -23.08 11.35
C GLY A 137 -0.01 -23.40 11.51
N ASP A 138 0.58 -24.23 10.65
CA ASP A 138 2.02 -24.48 10.67
C ASP A 138 2.79 -23.25 10.20
N ALA A 139 4.00 -23.09 10.75
CA ALA A 139 4.93 -22.05 10.34
C ALA A 139 6.06 -22.67 9.48
N LEU A 140 6.43 -21.96 8.43
CA LEU A 140 7.51 -22.29 7.50
C LEU A 140 8.54 -21.18 7.50
N ASP A 141 9.76 -21.47 7.94
CA ASP A 141 10.88 -20.54 7.89
C ASP A 141 11.67 -20.76 6.60
N MET A 142 11.75 -19.73 5.77
CA MET A 142 12.48 -19.72 4.49
C MET A 142 13.55 -18.65 4.48
N ALA A 143 14.65 -18.90 3.77
CA ALA A 143 15.62 -17.86 3.43
C ALA A 143 15.85 -17.84 1.91
N ILE A 144 15.84 -16.64 1.34
CA ILE A 144 15.97 -16.37 -0.10
C ILE A 144 17.11 -15.37 -0.29
N SER A 145 18.14 -15.77 -1.05
CA SER A 145 19.22 -14.87 -1.46
C SER A 145 18.97 -14.37 -2.87
N PHE A 146 19.01 -13.07 -3.08
CA PHE A 146 18.78 -12.49 -4.39
C PHE A 146 19.62 -11.24 -4.66
N THR A 147 19.71 -10.88 -5.94
CA THR A 147 20.36 -9.66 -6.41
C THR A 147 19.41 -8.94 -7.35
N LEU A 148 19.38 -7.61 -7.23
CA LEU A 148 18.66 -6.73 -8.14
C LEU A 148 19.66 -5.96 -9.00
N ASP A 149 19.39 -5.90 -10.30
CA ASP A 149 19.92 -4.89 -11.19
C ASP A 149 18.86 -3.78 -11.31
N VAL A 150 19.17 -2.59 -10.79
CA VAL A 150 18.22 -1.47 -10.78
C VAL A 150 18.34 -0.68 -12.07
N PRO A 151 17.32 -0.64 -12.94
CA PRO A 151 17.41 0.02 -14.23
C PRO A 151 17.32 1.55 -14.14
N GLN A 152 17.88 2.25 -15.14
CA GLN A 152 17.74 3.69 -15.24
C GLN A 152 16.39 4.08 -15.85
N ILE A 153 15.40 4.23 -15.02
CA ILE A 153 14.00 4.49 -15.38
C ILE A 153 13.32 5.39 -14.34
N ARG A 154 12.35 6.16 -14.76
CA ARG A 154 11.44 6.93 -13.89
C ARG A 154 10.25 6.06 -13.52
N HIS A 155 10.41 5.19 -12.55
CA HIS A 155 9.38 4.24 -12.17
C HIS A 155 9.44 3.88 -10.67
N ARG A 156 8.51 3.01 -10.21
CA ARG A 156 8.50 2.50 -8.83
C ARG A 156 9.70 1.64 -8.47
N PHE A 157 10.29 0.95 -9.45
CA PHE A 157 11.55 0.23 -9.35
C PHE A 157 12.51 0.78 -10.40
N GLY A 158 13.60 1.41 -9.97
CA GLY A 158 14.57 2.02 -10.85
C GLY A 158 15.32 3.17 -10.21
N TYR A 159 16.24 3.76 -10.97
CA TYR A 159 16.91 4.98 -10.53
C TYR A 159 16.86 6.06 -11.64
N TYR A 160 16.72 7.30 -11.23
CA TYR A 160 16.82 8.45 -12.12
C TYR A 160 17.19 9.71 -11.35
N ASP A 161 17.98 10.61 -11.95
CA ASP A 161 18.37 11.92 -11.39
C ASP A 161 18.97 11.87 -9.97
N GLY A 162 19.60 10.73 -9.61
CA GLY A 162 20.25 10.49 -8.32
C GLY A 162 19.29 10.04 -7.22
N ILE A 163 18.08 9.64 -7.56
CA ILE A 163 17.13 9.01 -6.63
C ILE A 163 16.92 7.56 -7.09
N ILE A 164 16.92 6.64 -6.16
CA ILE A 164 16.65 5.22 -6.34
C ILE A 164 15.32 4.91 -5.68
N ASN A 165 14.40 4.32 -6.43
CA ASN A 165 13.12 3.82 -5.94
C ASN A 165 13.14 2.28 -5.92
N LEU A 166 12.77 1.70 -4.81
CA LEU A 166 12.65 0.26 -4.59
C LEU A 166 11.23 -0.04 -4.12
N GLY A 167 10.27 -0.05 -5.04
CA GLY A 167 8.90 -0.50 -4.86
C GLY A 167 8.72 -1.91 -5.39
N ASN A 168 8.06 -2.80 -4.63
CA ASN A 168 7.82 -4.20 -5.00
C ASN A 168 9.12 -4.94 -5.43
N TRP A 169 10.19 -4.74 -4.67
CA TRP A 169 11.57 -5.03 -5.06
C TRP A 169 12.13 -6.36 -4.56
N TYR A 170 11.43 -7.03 -3.68
CA TYR A 170 11.84 -8.30 -3.05
C TYR A 170 10.85 -9.40 -3.45
N PRO A 171 11.16 -10.69 -3.23
CA PRO A 171 10.21 -11.78 -3.39
C PRO A 171 8.99 -11.62 -2.48
N VAL A 172 7.81 -11.35 -3.03
CA VAL A 172 6.58 -11.12 -2.29
C VAL A 172 5.73 -12.38 -2.27
N LEU A 173 5.41 -12.89 -1.08
CA LEU A 173 4.55 -14.07 -0.92
C LEU A 173 3.21 -13.83 -1.61
N SER A 174 2.82 -14.74 -2.47
CA SER A 174 1.54 -14.71 -3.17
C SER A 174 0.38 -15.01 -2.22
N VAL A 175 -0.81 -14.55 -2.55
CA VAL A 175 -2.06 -14.88 -1.86
C VAL A 175 -2.58 -16.22 -2.37
N TYR A 176 -3.06 -17.07 -1.46
CA TYR A 176 -3.75 -18.30 -1.80
C TYR A 176 -5.25 -18.13 -1.54
N GLU A 177 -6.04 -18.19 -2.58
CA GLU A 177 -7.49 -18.05 -2.49
C GLU A 177 -8.20 -18.95 -3.50
N ASP A 178 -9.43 -19.32 -3.25
CA ASP A 178 -10.24 -20.21 -4.11
C ASP A 178 -9.54 -21.53 -4.49
N GLY A 179 -8.62 -22.00 -3.64
CA GLY A 179 -7.90 -23.26 -3.84
C GLY A 179 -6.67 -23.14 -4.75
N ALA A 180 -6.19 -21.94 -5.05
CA ALA A 180 -5.03 -21.70 -5.90
C ALA A 180 -4.19 -20.50 -5.42
N TRP A 181 -2.90 -20.49 -5.76
CA TRP A 181 -2.04 -19.33 -5.61
C TRP A 181 -2.35 -18.29 -6.70
N ARG A 182 -2.40 -17.02 -6.33
CA ARG A 182 -2.49 -15.92 -7.30
C ARG A 182 -1.15 -15.76 -8.00
N THR A 183 -1.19 -15.79 -9.32
CA THR A 183 0.00 -15.71 -10.18
C THR A 183 -0.17 -14.68 -11.30
N ASP A 184 -0.95 -13.64 -11.04
CA ASP A 184 -1.19 -12.58 -12.00
C ASP A 184 0.13 -11.91 -12.37
N PRO A 185 0.42 -11.71 -13.67
CA PRO A 185 1.66 -11.10 -14.10
C PRO A 185 1.66 -9.59 -13.83
N TYR A 186 2.83 -8.96 -14.02
CA TYR A 186 2.96 -7.51 -13.93
C TYR A 186 2.20 -6.84 -15.09
N TYR A 187 1.15 -6.10 -14.79
CA TYR A 187 0.45 -5.28 -15.78
C TYR A 187 1.02 -3.86 -15.79
N SER A 188 1.19 -3.25 -16.98
CA SER A 188 1.73 -1.91 -17.14
C SER A 188 0.74 -0.79 -16.81
N SER A 189 -0.52 -1.11 -16.60
CA SER A 189 -1.58 -0.18 -16.18
C SER A 189 -2.10 -0.59 -14.81
N GLY A 190 -2.39 0.38 -13.95
CA GLY A 190 -2.84 0.17 -12.60
C GLY A 190 -1.75 -0.36 -11.67
N ASP A 191 -2.17 -0.93 -10.55
CA ASP A 191 -1.30 -1.46 -9.51
C ASP A 191 -1.49 -2.97 -9.39
N PRO A 192 -0.65 -3.76 -10.12
CA PRO A 192 -0.82 -5.20 -10.22
C PRO A 192 -0.27 -5.94 -8.99
N PHE A 193 -0.51 -5.40 -7.80
CA PHE A 193 0.02 -5.93 -6.55
C PHE A 193 -1.11 -6.41 -5.65
N TYR A 194 -0.98 -7.65 -5.22
CA TYR A 194 -1.97 -8.26 -4.35
C TYR A 194 -1.25 -9.11 -3.29
N SER A 195 -1.36 -8.70 -2.03
CA SER A 195 -0.68 -9.34 -0.92
C SER A 195 -1.48 -9.22 0.38
N ASP A 196 -1.28 -10.20 1.27
CA ASP A 196 -1.73 -10.12 2.66
C ASP A 196 -0.81 -9.21 3.49
N THR A 197 -1.28 -8.81 4.68
CA THR A 197 -0.46 -8.05 5.60
C THR A 197 0.56 -8.94 6.32
N ALA A 198 1.75 -8.38 6.56
CA ALA A 198 2.83 -9.03 7.30
C ALA A 198 3.60 -8.03 8.18
N ASP A 199 4.47 -8.55 9.04
CA ASP A 199 5.41 -7.74 9.81
C ASP A 199 6.76 -7.68 9.10
N TYR A 200 7.39 -6.51 9.06
CA TYR A 200 8.65 -6.29 8.36
C TYR A 200 9.74 -5.74 9.27
N THR A 201 10.94 -6.28 9.10
CA THR A 201 12.21 -5.69 9.55
C THR A 201 13.15 -5.63 8.36
N VAL A 202 13.39 -4.44 7.83
CA VAL A 202 14.19 -4.27 6.61
C VAL A 202 15.36 -3.35 6.89
N SER A 203 16.58 -3.80 6.58
CA SER A 203 17.81 -3.03 6.71
C SER A 203 18.43 -2.78 5.35
N LEU A 204 18.66 -1.51 5.01
CA LEU A 204 19.42 -1.12 3.83
C LEU A 204 20.77 -0.51 4.26
N LYS A 205 21.85 -1.15 3.84
CA LYS A 205 23.21 -0.61 3.97
C LYS A 205 23.58 0.16 2.72
N ALA A 206 23.89 1.45 2.87
CA ALA A 206 24.28 2.35 1.79
C ALA A 206 25.52 3.18 2.19
N PRO A 207 26.18 3.89 1.26
CA PRO A 207 27.26 4.82 1.60
C PRO A 207 26.80 5.89 2.58
N THR A 208 27.68 6.32 3.49
CA THR A 208 27.38 7.41 4.44
C THR A 208 27.00 8.68 3.68
N GLY A 209 25.94 9.36 4.16
CA GLY A 209 25.38 10.56 3.51
C GLY A 209 24.15 10.28 2.65
N TRP A 210 23.82 9.02 2.40
CA TRP A 210 22.56 8.66 1.77
C TRP A 210 21.41 8.73 2.79
N ASN A 211 20.34 9.44 2.43
CA ASN A 211 19.09 9.46 3.18
C ASN A 211 18.15 8.43 2.57
N VAL A 212 17.52 7.62 3.40
CA VAL A 212 16.58 6.57 2.98
C VAL A 212 15.23 6.85 3.61
N ALA A 213 14.21 6.99 2.77
CA ALA A 213 12.81 6.93 3.16
C ALA A 213 12.31 5.49 3.02
N GLY A 214 11.38 5.06 3.85
CA GLY A 214 10.86 3.69 3.77
C GLY A 214 9.62 3.48 4.64
N THR A 215 8.98 2.36 4.41
CA THR A 215 7.82 1.88 5.16
C THR A 215 8.20 1.63 6.62
N GLY A 216 7.56 2.30 7.58
CA GLY A 216 7.70 2.00 9.00
C GLY A 216 8.54 2.98 9.81
N LYS A 217 8.90 2.55 11.02
CA LYS A 217 9.75 3.28 11.95
C LYS A 217 11.22 3.17 11.53
N ILE A 218 11.94 4.28 11.56
CA ILE A 218 13.31 4.39 11.09
C ILE A 218 14.29 4.37 12.29
N SER A 219 15.37 3.62 12.14
CA SER A 219 16.58 3.73 12.97
C SER A 219 17.83 3.64 12.09
N THR A 220 18.91 4.33 12.46
CA THR A 220 20.15 4.37 11.69
C THR A 220 21.34 4.01 12.54
N SER A 221 22.32 3.32 11.92
CA SER A 221 23.62 3.01 12.52
C SER A 221 24.73 3.28 11.51
N VAL A 222 25.72 4.06 11.91
CA VAL A 222 26.87 4.42 11.05
C VAL A 222 28.07 3.55 11.41
N ASP A 223 28.68 2.93 10.40
CA ASP A 223 29.91 2.14 10.53
C ASP A 223 30.90 2.55 9.42
N GLY A 224 31.83 3.44 9.77
CA GLY A 224 32.83 4.00 8.86
C GLY A 224 32.20 4.73 7.68
N GLU A 225 32.42 4.22 6.49
CA GLU A 225 31.94 4.83 5.23
C GLU A 225 30.53 4.36 4.84
N THR A 226 29.85 3.59 5.68
CA THR A 226 28.51 3.07 5.42
C THR A 226 27.54 3.43 6.54
N THR A 227 26.28 3.58 6.18
CA THR A 227 25.14 3.73 7.08
C THR A 227 24.16 2.62 6.82
N THR A 228 23.73 1.92 7.87
CA THR A 228 22.62 1.00 7.82
C THR A 228 21.38 1.71 8.33
N THR A 229 20.35 1.82 7.49
CA THR A 229 19.03 2.30 7.87
C THR A 229 18.10 1.11 8.02
N THR A 230 17.55 0.95 9.22
CA THR A 230 16.62 -0.16 9.54
C THR A 230 15.21 0.37 9.74
N PHE A 231 14.27 -0.28 9.15
CA PHE A 231 12.84 -0.02 9.23
C PHE A 231 12.14 -1.18 9.94
N THR A 232 11.12 -0.85 10.75
CA THR A 232 10.23 -1.83 11.33
C THR A 232 8.79 -1.41 11.09
N ALA A 233 7.98 -2.29 10.52
CA ALA A 233 6.57 -2.08 10.23
C ALA A 233 5.78 -3.32 10.62
N GLU A 234 4.63 -3.13 11.27
CA GLU A 234 3.75 -4.19 11.73
C GLU A 234 2.43 -4.13 10.96
N GLY A 235 1.96 -5.28 10.48
CA GLY A 235 0.67 -5.42 9.83
C GLY A 235 0.53 -4.57 8.57
N VAL A 236 1.58 -4.48 7.74
CA VAL A 236 1.56 -3.75 6.47
C VAL A 236 1.51 -4.71 5.29
N ARG A 237 0.88 -4.27 4.22
CA ARG A 237 0.60 -5.07 3.03
C ARG A 237 1.78 -5.16 2.08
N ASP A 238 2.66 -4.16 2.10
CA ASP A 238 3.80 -4.05 1.23
C ASP A 238 4.92 -3.26 1.91
N PHE A 239 6.13 -3.32 1.35
CA PHE A 239 7.29 -2.61 1.86
C PHE A 239 8.09 -1.97 0.72
N ALA A 240 8.28 -0.66 0.79
CA ALA A 240 9.05 0.09 -0.20
C ALA A 240 10.11 0.99 0.43
N LEU A 241 11.10 1.36 -0.37
CA LEU A 241 12.19 2.27 -0.04
C LEU A 241 12.42 3.29 -1.15
N SER A 242 12.84 4.49 -0.78
CA SER A 242 13.50 5.41 -1.71
C SER A 242 14.76 5.98 -1.09
N ALA A 243 15.85 6.09 -1.86
CA ALA A 243 17.15 6.47 -1.34
C ALA A 243 17.85 7.49 -2.23
N SER A 244 18.52 8.49 -1.63
CA SER A 244 19.33 9.48 -2.35
C SER A 244 20.34 10.15 -1.42
N ASP A 245 21.51 10.49 -1.96
CA ASP A 245 22.49 11.39 -1.31
C ASP A 245 22.08 12.88 -1.43
N LYS A 246 21.00 13.16 -2.17
CA LYS A 246 20.50 14.51 -2.45
C LYS A 246 19.19 14.83 -1.69
N PHE A 247 18.64 13.89 -0.95
CA PHE A 247 17.41 14.14 -0.22
C PHE A 247 17.58 15.13 0.92
N THR A 248 16.71 16.13 0.92
CA THR A 248 16.34 16.91 2.10
C THR A 248 15.08 16.30 2.70
N CYS A 249 14.97 16.27 4.01
CA CYS A 249 13.77 15.82 4.72
C CYS A 249 13.30 16.93 5.66
N VAL A 250 12.00 17.23 5.60
CA VAL A 250 11.29 18.06 6.58
C VAL A 250 10.17 17.25 7.21
N GLU A 251 9.78 17.58 8.45
CA GLU A 251 8.77 16.80 9.16
C GLU A 251 7.78 17.66 9.94
N ALA A 252 6.56 17.14 10.14
CA ALA A 252 5.50 17.75 10.92
C ALA A 252 4.76 16.69 11.75
N ASP A 253 4.19 17.13 12.88
CA ASP A 253 3.27 16.32 13.67
C ASP A 253 1.83 16.47 13.15
N ALA A 254 1.19 15.35 12.89
CA ALA A 254 -0.21 15.26 12.51
C ALA A 254 -1.02 14.51 13.57
N GLY A 255 -1.10 15.08 14.78
CA GLY A 255 -1.89 14.50 15.88
C GLY A 255 -1.27 13.25 16.50
N GLY A 256 0.06 13.21 16.61
CA GLY A 256 0.85 12.09 17.10
C GLY A 256 1.42 11.20 16.00
N VAL A 257 1.10 11.48 14.74
CA VAL A 257 1.69 10.85 13.56
C VAL A 257 2.81 11.73 13.02
N THR A 258 4.02 11.21 12.89
CA THR A 258 5.13 11.95 12.26
C THR A 258 5.02 11.84 10.75
N VAL A 259 4.69 12.95 10.09
CA VAL A 259 4.69 13.05 8.62
C VAL A 259 6.03 13.62 8.17
N ARG A 260 6.71 12.91 7.26
CA ARG A 260 7.99 13.32 6.66
C ARG A 260 7.80 13.60 5.18
N TYR A 261 8.46 14.64 4.68
CA TYR A 261 8.50 14.95 3.26
C TYR A 261 9.94 14.93 2.79
N TYR A 262 10.27 14.00 1.89
CA TYR A 262 11.58 13.85 1.28
C TYR A 262 11.57 14.41 -0.13
N TYR A 263 12.56 15.22 -0.45
CA TYR A 263 12.69 15.86 -1.77
C TYR A 263 14.13 16.18 -2.09
N LYS A 264 14.46 16.21 -3.39
CA LYS A 264 15.74 16.73 -3.87
C LYS A 264 15.69 18.23 -4.09
N ALA A 265 14.63 18.73 -4.73
CA ALA A 265 14.38 20.15 -4.97
C ALA A 265 12.88 20.41 -4.97
N ASP A 266 12.44 21.23 -4.06
CA ASP A 266 11.06 21.70 -3.96
C ASP A 266 11.03 23.05 -3.25
N ALA A 267 10.65 24.11 -3.98
CA ALA A 267 10.58 25.46 -3.44
C ALA A 267 9.41 25.63 -2.44
N ASN A 268 8.41 24.74 -2.49
CA ASN A 268 7.19 24.78 -1.70
C ASN A 268 7.10 23.61 -0.70
N ALA A 269 8.23 23.01 -0.33
CA ALA A 269 8.29 21.81 0.51
C ALA A 269 7.47 21.91 1.82
N GLU A 270 7.49 23.08 2.48
CA GLU A 270 6.70 23.31 3.70
C GLU A 270 5.18 23.30 3.42
N LYS A 271 4.77 23.78 2.25
CA LYS A 271 3.36 23.73 1.81
C LYS A 271 2.92 22.30 1.55
N HIS A 272 3.74 21.52 0.85
CA HIS A 272 3.47 20.12 0.55
C HIS A 272 3.49 19.24 1.82
N LEU A 273 4.43 19.48 2.72
CA LEU A 273 4.43 18.85 4.05
C LEU A 273 3.14 19.17 4.83
N LYS A 274 2.71 20.46 4.79
CA LYS A 274 1.46 20.87 5.45
C LYS A 274 0.26 20.14 4.85
N ALA A 275 0.15 20.05 3.53
CA ALA A 275 -0.93 19.33 2.86
C ALA A 275 -0.97 17.85 3.30
N GLY A 276 0.18 17.20 3.38
CA GLY A 276 0.29 15.84 3.89
C GLY A 276 -0.15 15.69 5.36
N ALA A 277 0.31 16.60 6.24
CA ALA A 277 -0.09 16.58 7.64
C ALA A 277 -1.58 16.86 7.85
N ASP A 278 -2.16 17.76 7.07
CA ASP A 278 -3.59 18.07 7.14
C ASP A 278 -4.43 16.93 6.55
N ALA A 279 -3.95 16.22 5.52
CA ALA A 279 -4.62 15.04 4.98
C ALA A 279 -4.71 13.92 6.03
N VAL A 280 -3.61 13.62 6.73
CA VAL A 280 -3.60 12.63 7.82
C VAL A 280 -4.61 13.00 8.91
N LYS A 281 -4.68 14.28 9.32
CA LYS A 281 -5.64 14.75 10.34
C LYS A 281 -7.07 14.62 9.83
N THR A 282 -7.34 15.12 8.63
CA THR A 282 -8.67 15.14 8.02
C THR A 282 -9.22 13.73 7.86
N PHE A 283 -8.44 12.81 7.31
CA PHE A 283 -8.89 11.43 7.09
C PHE A 283 -9.00 10.65 8.40
N SER A 284 -8.15 10.96 9.40
CA SER A 284 -8.31 10.41 10.76
C SER A 284 -9.65 10.79 11.39
N GLU A 285 -10.12 12.01 11.15
CA GLU A 285 -11.44 12.47 11.64
C GLU A 285 -12.60 11.85 10.85
N LEU A 286 -12.45 11.74 9.53
CA LEU A 286 -13.50 11.25 8.65
C LEU A 286 -13.70 9.73 8.74
N TYR A 287 -12.62 8.96 8.83
CA TYR A 287 -12.65 7.51 8.63
C TYR A 287 -12.25 6.71 9.89
N GLY A 288 -11.45 7.29 10.76
CA GLY A 288 -10.87 6.66 11.94
C GLY A 288 -9.37 6.95 12.03
N ALA A 289 -8.81 6.82 13.22
CA ALA A 289 -7.40 7.12 13.46
C ALA A 289 -6.49 6.41 12.46
N TYR A 290 -5.47 7.12 11.96
CA TYR A 290 -4.43 6.52 11.12
C TYR A 290 -3.79 5.33 11.85
N ALA A 291 -3.63 4.21 11.14
CA ALA A 291 -3.24 2.95 11.76
C ALA A 291 -1.78 2.89 12.21
N TYR A 292 -0.92 3.78 11.71
CA TYR A 292 0.52 3.68 11.86
C TYR A 292 1.13 4.92 12.53
N PRO A 293 2.36 4.84 13.08
CA PRO A 293 2.95 5.96 13.83
C PRO A 293 3.60 7.04 12.97
N SER A 294 3.87 6.77 11.71
CA SER A 294 4.55 7.68 10.80
C SER A 294 4.12 7.48 9.35
N LEU A 295 4.33 8.49 8.53
CA LEU A 295 4.12 8.49 7.09
C LEU A 295 5.25 9.26 6.43
N SER A 296 5.83 8.70 5.37
CA SER A 296 6.81 9.37 4.52
C SER A 296 6.19 9.67 3.15
N VAL A 297 6.30 10.92 2.70
CA VAL A 297 5.97 11.36 1.34
C VAL A 297 7.27 11.62 0.63
N VAL A 298 7.49 11.04 -0.54
CA VAL A 298 8.73 11.17 -1.32
C VAL A 298 8.43 11.77 -2.68
N LEU A 299 8.94 12.98 -2.91
CA LEU A 299 8.96 13.59 -4.23
C LEU A 299 10.10 12.96 -5.04
N THR A 300 9.76 12.19 -6.08
CA THR A 300 10.70 11.34 -6.79
C THR A 300 10.43 11.34 -8.30
N PRO A 301 11.44 11.06 -9.13
CA PRO A 301 11.22 10.77 -10.54
C PRO A 301 10.31 9.56 -10.72
N PHE A 302 9.07 9.81 -11.07
CA PHE A 302 8.03 8.80 -11.23
C PHE A 302 7.19 9.08 -12.47
N LEU A 303 6.83 8.02 -13.20
CA LEU A 303 6.12 8.11 -14.48
C LEU A 303 4.65 8.50 -14.32
N TYR A 304 4.02 8.05 -13.24
CA TYR A 304 2.61 8.26 -12.92
C TYR A 304 2.44 9.38 -11.89
N GLY A 305 1.25 9.59 -11.38
CA GLY A 305 0.97 10.63 -10.36
C GLY A 305 1.62 10.34 -9.03
N GLY A 306 1.40 9.14 -8.52
CA GLY A 306 1.96 8.68 -7.27
C GLY A 306 1.89 7.15 -7.11
N MET A 307 2.21 6.68 -5.89
CA MET A 307 2.11 5.28 -5.47
C MET A 307 1.98 5.21 -3.95
N GLU A 308 1.05 4.42 -3.50
CA GLU A 308 0.45 4.43 -2.18
C GLU A 308 1.03 3.41 -1.18
N TYR A 309 2.29 3.05 -1.23
CA TYR A 309 2.85 2.07 -0.29
C TYR A 309 2.50 2.38 1.17
N PRO A 310 2.26 1.37 2.00
CA PRO A 310 1.95 1.58 3.42
C PRO A 310 3.03 2.40 4.12
N GLN A 311 2.64 3.50 4.78
CA GLN A 311 3.54 4.42 5.50
C GLN A 311 4.59 5.13 4.62
N LEU A 312 4.57 4.92 3.30
CA LEU A 312 5.47 5.54 2.33
C LEU A 312 4.71 5.78 1.03
N VAL A 313 4.56 7.02 0.61
CA VAL A 313 3.98 7.32 -0.69
C VAL A 313 5.00 7.97 -1.60
N TYR A 314 5.03 7.57 -2.87
CA TYR A 314 5.76 8.30 -3.90
C TYR A 314 4.82 9.32 -4.54
N VAL A 315 5.36 10.48 -4.89
CA VAL A 315 4.69 11.48 -5.73
C VAL A 315 5.64 11.95 -6.80
N SER A 316 5.12 12.15 -8.01
CA SER A 316 5.93 12.47 -9.18
C SER A 316 6.45 13.91 -9.14
N ASP A 317 7.76 14.07 -9.37
CA ASP A 317 8.44 15.35 -9.49
C ASP A 317 8.11 16.09 -10.81
N SER A 318 7.36 15.46 -11.72
CA SER A 318 6.93 16.05 -13.00
C SER A 318 5.57 16.73 -12.93
N LEU A 319 4.86 16.63 -11.82
CA LEU A 319 3.54 17.25 -11.64
C LEU A 319 3.64 18.77 -11.50
N SER A 320 2.61 19.48 -11.99
CA SER A 320 2.44 20.90 -11.66
C SER A 320 2.12 21.06 -10.16
N GLU A 321 2.35 22.25 -9.63
CA GLU A 321 2.13 22.57 -8.21
C GLU A 321 0.76 22.12 -7.69
N SER A 322 -0.31 22.39 -8.46
CA SER A 322 -1.67 22.02 -8.06
C SER A 322 -1.90 20.52 -8.12
N LEU A 323 -1.39 19.84 -9.14
CA LEU A 323 -1.51 18.39 -9.27
C LEU A 323 -0.64 17.66 -8.24
N LEU A 324 0.50 18.22 -7.86
CA LEU A 324 1.36 17.65 -6.81
C LEU A 324 0.66 17.69 -5.45
N GLU A 325 -0.01 18.81 -5.10
CA GLU A 325 -0.79 18.89 -3.86
C GLU A 325 -1.94 17.86 -3.87
N GLU A 326 -2.68 17.75 -4.97
CA GLU A 326 -3.77 16.77 -5.11
C GLU A 326 -3.24 15.33 -5.03
N ALA A 327 -2.12 15.02 -5.69
CA ALA A 327 -1.50 13.70 -5.63
C ALA A 327 -1.08 13.34 -4.20
N ILE A 328 -0.44 14.26 -3.45
CA ILE A 328 -0.10 14.02 -2.04
C ILE A 328 -1.35 13.65 -1.23
N ILE A 329 -2.45 14.36 -1.41
CA ILE A 329 -3.69 14.11 -0.69
C ILE A 329 -4.30 12.75 -1.10
N HIS A 330 -4.27 12.43 -2.39
CA HIS A 330 -4.75 11.17 -2.95
C HIS A 330 -3.97 9.98 -2.40
N GLU A 331 -2.63 10.01 -2.51
CA GLU A 331 -1.78 8.92 -2.02
C GLU A 331 -1.90 8.71 -0.50
N ILE A 332 -2.16 9.79 0.25
CA ILE A 332 -2.41 9.68 1.69
C ILE A 332 -3.78 9.08 1.99
N ALA A 333 -4.80 9.27 1.16
CA ALA A 333 -6.09 8.63 1.34
C ALA A 333 -6.00 7.11 1.23
N HIS A 334 -5.12 6.60 0.37
CA HIS A 334 -4.82 5.19 0.25
C HIS A 334 -4.22 4.55 1.53
N GLN A 335 -3.78 5.35 2.48
CA GLN A 335 -3.36 4.80 3.78
C GLN A 335 -4.54 4.21 4.56
N TRP A 336 -5.78 4.60 4.23
CA TRP A 336 -7.03 3.97 4.68
C TRP A 336 -7.53 2.94 3.68
N TRP A 337 -7.53 3.30 2.37
CA TRP A 337 -8.09 2.53 1.25
C TRP A 337 -6.96 1.91 0.41
N TYR A 338 -6.41 0.83 0.80
CA TYR A 338 -5.33 -0.03 0.37
C TYR A 338 -4.41 -0.42 1.53
N ALA A 339 -3.65 0.51 2.13
CA ALA A 339 -2.66 0.15 3.15
C ALA A 339 -3.31 -0.53 4.37
N ALA A 340 -4.35 0.07 4.94
CA ALA A 340 -5.06 -0.51 6.08
C ALA A 340 -6.17 -1.48 5.64
N VAL A 341 -7.05 -1.06 4.74
CA VAL A 341 -8.11 -1.92 4.19
C VAL A 341 -7.76 -2.25 2.75
N GLY A 342 -7.30 -3.47 2.50
CA GLY A 342 -6.94 -3.91 1.15
C GLY A 342 -8.15 -4.35 0.33
N ASN A 343 -7.93 -4.39 -0.98
CA ASN A 343 -8.82 -4.98 -1.99
C ASN A 343 -7.96 -5.69 -3.04
N ASP A 344 -8.58 -6.45 -3.91
CA ASP A 344 -7.92 -6.96 -5.10
C ASP A 344 -7.80 -5.82 -6.13
N GLN A 345 -6.63 -5.15 -6.17
CA GLN A 345 -6.37 -4.06 -7.11
C GLN A 345 -6.35 -4.52 -8.58
N ILE A 346 -6.23 -5.82 -8.83
CA ILE A 346 -6.20 -6.37 -10.19
C ILE A 346 -7.62 -6.42 -10.79
N THR A 347 -8.64 -6.68 -9.97
CA THR A 347 -10.04 -6.85 -10.42
C THR A 347 -10.99 -5.78 -9.91
N ASP A 348 -10.71 -5.20 -8.75
CA ASP A 348 -11.61 -4.30 -8.04
C ASP A 348 -10.94 -2.97 -7.64
N ALA A 349 -10.05 -2.45 -8.49
CA ALA A 349 -9.31 -1.21 -8.28
C ALA A 349 -10.21 0.03 -8.06
N TRP A 350 -11.48 -0.01 -8.45
CA TRP A 350 -12.42 1.07 -8.18
C TRP A 350 -12.71 1.28 -6.69
N MET A 351 -12.43 0.27 -5.85
CA MET A 351 -12.70 0.33 -4.40
C MET A 351 -11.74 1.27 -3.70
N ASP A 352 -10.44 1.15 -3.96
CA ASP A 352 -9.41 2.02 -3.38
C ASP A 352 -9.26 3.32 -4.16
N GLU A 353 -9.11 3.25 -5.48
CA GLU A 353 -8.92 4.42 -6.34
C GLU A 353 -10.11 5.37 -6.32
N GLY A 354 -11.32 4.81 -6.40
CA GLY A 354 -12.52 5.62 -6.33
C GLY A 354 -12.71 6.30 -4.97
N LEU A 355 -12.39 5.61 -3.87
CA LEU A 355 -12.42 6.18 -2.53
C LEU A 355 -11.31 7.20 -2.31
N ALA A 356 -10.08 6.94 -2.80
CA ALA A 356 -8.97 7.87 -2.68
C ALA A 356 -9.23 9.16 -3.47
N GLU A 357 -9.69 9.05 -4.73
CA GLU A 357 -10.03 10.22 -5.53
C GLU A 357 -11.20 11.03 -4.94
N TYR A 358 -12.23 10.35 -4.42
CA TYR A 358 -13.31 11.05 -3.72
C TYR A 358 -12.83 11.68 -2.41
N SER A 359 -11.87 11.08 -1.72
CA SER A 359 -11.26 11.64 -0.51
C SER A 359 -10.54 12.95 -0.75
N VAL A 360 -9.98 13.20 -1.93
CA VAL A 360 -9.43 14.51 -2.31
C VAL A 360 -10.51 15.58 -2.27
N THR A 361 -11.69 15.27 -2.81
CA THR A 361 -12.85 16.18 -2.75
C THR A 361 -13.27 16.45 -1.29
N LEU A 362 -13.34 15.40 -0.48
CA LEU A 362 -13.70 15.51 0.94
C LEU A 362 -12.64 16.29 1.75
N PHE A 363 -11.37 16.16 1.40
CA PHE A 363 -10.30 16.95 1.99
C PHE A 363 -10.52 18.44 1.77
N TYR A 364 -10.76 18.87 0.53
CA TYR A 364 -11.01 20.29 0.23
C TYR A 364 -12.32 20.80 0.84
N GLU A 365 -13.35 19.96 0.97
CA GLU A 365 -14.57 20.33 1.69
C GLU A 365 -14.31 20.65 3.17
N LYS A 366 -13.41 19.88 3.81
CA LYS A 366 -13.05 20.07 5.23
C LYS A 366 -11.99 21.15 5.46
N ASN A 367 -11.24 21.51 4.42
CA ASN A 367 -10.14 22.46 4.47
C ASN A 367 -10.35 23.62 3.49
N PRO A 368 -11.38 24.49 3.68
CA PRO A 368 -11.72 25.55 2.73
C PRO A 368 -10.61 26.58 2.53
N ASP A 369 -9.65 26.68 3.44
CA ASP A 369 -8.48 27.57 3.34
C ASP A 369 -7.55 27.22 2.17
N TYR A 370 -7.67 26.02 1.59
CA TYR A 370 -6.99 25.63 0.35
C TYR A 370 -7.59 26.30 -0.90
N GLY A 371 -8.77 26.94 -0.78
CA GLY A 371 -9.35 27.78 -1.82
C GLY A 371 -9.96 27.04 -3.01
N VAL A 372 -10.18 25.73 -2.89
CA VAL A 372 -10.82 24.90 -3.93
C VAL A 372 -12.34 24.95 -3.79
N ASP A 373 -13.02 25.27 -4.88
CA ASP A 373 -14.50 25.19 -4.96
C ASP A 373 -14.91 23.74 -5.24
N VAL A 374 -15.36 23.05 -4.20
CA VAL A 374 -15.74 21.62 -4.25
C VAL A 374 -16.91 21.37 -5.21
N THR A 375 -17.85 22.31 -5.33
CA THR A 375 -18.99 22.17 -6.25
C THR A 375 -18.52 22.18 -7.70
N ASN A 376 -17.62 23.12 -8.04
CA ASN A 376 -17.02 23.16 -9.37
C ASN A 376 -16.15 21.93 -9.62
N ARG A 377 -15.35 21.47 -8.62
CA ARG A 377 -14.53 20.25 -8.75
C ARG A 377 -15.37 19.05 -9.17
N ILE A 378 -16.48 18.76 -8.49
CA ILE A 378 -17.34 17.61 -8.85
C ILE A 378 -17.97 17.79 -10.23
N ALA A 379 -18.35 19.01 -10.59
CA ALA A 379 -18.88 19.30 -11.93
C ALA A 379 -17.82 19.07 -13.01
N ASP A 380 -16.57 19.47 -12.78
CA ASP A 380 -15.44 19.27 -13.69
C ASP A 380 -15.11 17.77 -13.83
N VAL A 381 -15.12 17.00 -12.72
CA VAL A 381 -14.96 15.53 -12.71
C VAL A 381 -16.05 14.87 -13.57
N MET A 382 -17.32 15.25 -13.38
CA MET A 382 -18.44 14.74 -14.18
C MET A 382 -18.27 15.09 -15.65
N GLN A 383 -17.96 16.35 -15.96
CA GLN A 383 -17.78 16.80 -17.34
C GLN A 383 -16.63 16.06 -18.03
N SER A 384 -15.51 15.85 -17.34
CA SER A 384 -14.36 15.12 -17.89
C SER A 384 -14.73 13.68 -18.24
N TYR A 385 -15.51 13.01 -17.37
CA TYR A 385 -15.98 11.65 -17.64
C TYR A 385 -16.92 11.56 -18.84
N VAL A 386 -17.88 12.48 -18.94
CA VAL A 386 -18.80 12.56 -20.10
C VAL A 386 -18.03 12.78 -21.39
N LEU A 387 -17.10 13.75 -21.41
CA LEU A 387 -16.27 14.01 -22.58
C LEU A 387 -15.42 12.79 -22.96
N PHE A 388 -14.82 12.11 -21.97
CA PHE A 388 -14.07 10.89 -22.23
C PHE A 388 -14.94 9.82 -22.87
N THR A 389 -16.11 9.52 -22.34
CA THR A 389 -17.00 8.48 -22.85
C THR A 389 -17.52 8.83 -24.25
N GLU A 390 -17.81 10.09 -24.56
CA GLU A 390 -18.20 10.54 -25.89
C GLU A 390 -17.06 10.38 -26.93
N MET A 391 -15.81 10.73 -26.53
CA MET A 391 -14.67 10.66 -27.43
C MET A 391 -14.15 9.24 -27.69
N TYR A 392 -14.24 8.38 -26.69
CA TYR A 392 -13.62 7.06 -26.71
C TYR A 392 -14.64 5.90 -26.82
N SER A 393 -15.96 6.19 -26.92
CA SER A 393 -17.01 5.16 -26.96
C SER A 393 -16.80 4.09 -28.01
N GLU A 394 -16.27 4.45 -29.20
CA GLU A 394 -15.97 3.49 -30.26
C GLU A 394 -14.74 2.61 -29.91
N LEU A 395 -13.74 3.15 -29.22
CA LEU A 395 -12.50 2.45 -28.87
C LEU A 395 -12.72 1.49 -27.69
N ILE A 396 -13.48 1.90 -26.68
CA ILE A 396 -13.81 1.07 -25.51
C ILE A 396 -15.00 0.14 -25.78
N GLY A 397 -15.56 0.14 -27.00
CA GLY A 397 -16.73 -0.68 -27.34
C GLY A 397 -17.99 -0.33 -26.56
N GLY A 398 -18.06 0.87 -25.95
CA GLY A 398 -19.14 1.29 -25.07
C GLY A 398 -19.10 0.63 -23.69
N ASP A 399 -18.07 -0.16 -23.37
CA ASP A 399 -17.90 -0.76 -22.04
C ASP A 399 -17.45 0.30 -21.02
N THR A 400 -18.31 0.57 -20.06
CA THR A 400 -18.04 1.50 -18.95
C THR A 400 -17.98 0.79 -17.60
N SER A 401 -17.79 -0.53 -17.57
CA SER A 401 -17.66 -1.30 -16.35
C SER A 401 -16.36 -0.97 -15.61
N MET A 402 -16.39 -1.09 -14.28
CA MET A 402 -15.27 -0.80 -13.38
C MET A 402 -14.63 -2.07 -12.78
N ASN A 403 -15.27 -3.22 -12.94
CA ASN A 403 -14.84 -4.52 -12.43
C ASN A 403 -14.11 -5.37 -13.48
N ARG A 404 -13.36 -4.71 -14.36
CA ARG A 404 -12.49 -5.35 -15.35
C ARG A 404 -11.13 -5.66 -14.72
N LYS A 405 -10.51 -6.77 -15.14
CA LYS A 405 -9.08 -6.97 -14.84
C LYS A 405 -8.23 -5.85 -15.46
N LEU A 406 -7.09 -5.56 -14.88
CA LEU A 406 -6.17 -4.52 -15.39
C LEU A 406 -5.83 -4.69 -16.87
N CYS A 407 -5.68 -5.93 -17.35
CA CYS A 407 -5.39 -6.24 -18.76
C CYS A 407 -6.57 -6.05 -19.72
N ASP A 408 -7.79 -5.91 -19.21
CA ASP A 408 -9.00 -5.78 -20.03
C ASP A 408 -9.36 -4.32 -20.33
N TYR A 409 -8.66 -3.36 -19.70
CA TYR A 409 -8.77 -1.96 -20.06
C TYR A 409 -8.02 -1.67 -21.35
N PHE A 410 -8.64 -0.90 -22.22
CA PHE A 410 -8.05 -0.53 -23.53
C PHE A 410 -6.71 0.23 -23.35
N SER A 411 -6.57 0.98 -22.27
CA SER A 411 -5.37 1.78 -21.98
C SER A 411 -5.38 2.24 -20.52
N SER A 412 -4.23 2.74 -20.04
CA SER A 412 -4.17 3.39 -18.72
C SER A 412 -5.11 4.59 -18.59
N THR A 413 -5.44 5.27 -19.71
CA THR A 413 -6.46 6.33 -19.70
C THR A 413 -7.87 5.78 -19.46
N ASP A 414 -8.23 4.70 -20.16
CA ASP A 414 -9.50 3.99 -19.94
C ASP A 414 -9.62 3.49 -18.50
N TYR A 415 -8.56 2.88 -17.98
CA TYR A 415 -8.46 2.48 -16.59
C TYR A 415 -8.73 3.66 -15.63
N SER A 416 -7.98 4.75 -15.77
CA SER A 416 -8.10 5.90 -14.87
C SER A 416 -9.49 6.54 -14.90
N PHE A 417 -10.10 6.70 -16.07
CA PHE A 417 -11.44 7.29 -16.15
C PHE A 417 -12.54 6.41 -15.53
N HIS A 418 -12.36 5.10 -15.54
CA HIS A 418 -13.35 4.21 -14.92
C HIS A 418 -13.11 3.95 -13.44
N THR A 419 -11.87 3.76 -13.01
CA THR A 419 -11.58 3.46 -11.60
C THR A 419 -11.54 4.71 -10.73
N TYR A 420 -10.85 5.77 -11.15
CA TYR A 420 -10.70 7.02 -10.40
C TYR A 420 -11.92 7.93 -10.59
N VAL A 421 -12.13 8.39 -11.84
CA VAL A 421 -13.12 9.45 -12.11
C VAL A 421 -14.53 8.95 -11.88
N LYS A 422 -14.92 7.85 -12.52
CA LYS A 422 -16.25 7.25 -12.30
C LYS A 422 -16.40 6.68 -10.89
N GLY A 423 -15.33 6.14 -10.31
CA GLY A 423 -15.29 5.68 -8.92
C GLY A 423 -15.61 6.82 -7.94
N ALA A 424 -14.98 7.98 -8.07
CA ALA A 424 -15.31 9.15 -7.26
C ALA A 424 -16.76 9.58 -7.42
N LEU A 425 -17.29 9.59 -8.63
CA LEU A 425 -18.71 9.93 -8.92
C LEU A 425 -19.68 8.91 -8.32
N LEU A 426 -19.32 7.63 -8.27
CA LEU A 426 -20.08 6.58 -7.56
C LEU A 426 -20.19 6.94 -6.08
N PHE A 427 -19.09 7.23 -5.40
CA PHE A 427 -19.11 7.53 -3.96
C PHE A 427 -19.80 8.86 -3.64
N ASP A 428 -19.68 9.87 -4.49
CA ASP A 428 -20.48 11.10 -4.40
C ASP A 428 -21.99 10.79 -4.51
N SER A 429 -22.38 9.97 -5.46
CA SER A 429 -23.78 9.56 -5.66
C SER A 429 -24.31 8.71 -4.51
N VAL A 430 -23.49 7.82 -3.94
CA VAL A 430 -23.84 7.06 -2.72
C VAL A 430 -24.08 8.03 -1.55
N ARG A 431 -23.16 8.99 -1.33
CA ARG A 431 -23.29 9.99 -0.26
C ARG A 431 -24.59 10.79 -0.39
N HIS A 432 -24.91 11.27 -1.60
CA HIS A 432 -26.16 11.97 -1.86
C HIS A 432 -27.40 11.10 -1.60
N SER A 433 -27.31 9.81 -1.89
CA SER A 433 -28.42 8.86 -1.70
C SER A 433 -28.69 8.54 -0.22
N VAL A 434 -27.65 8.33 0.58
CA VAL A 434 -27.77 7.91 1.98
C VAL A 434 -27.68 9.06 2.99
N GLY A 435 -27.12 10.20 2.60
CA GLY A 435 -26.85 11.38 3.41
C GLY A 435 -25.53 11.29 4.20
N ASP A 436 -24.95 12.44 4.51
CA ASP A 436 -23.61 12.57 5.13
C ASP A 436 -23.39 11.69 6.36
N ALA A 437 -24.32 11.75 7.32
CA ALA A 437 -24.15 11.04 8.59
C ALA A 437 -24.01 9.53 8.39
N LYS A 438 -24.78 8.94 7.49
CA LYS A 438 -24.77 7.49 7.19
C LYS A 438 -23.58 7.12 6.30
N PHE A 439 -23.21 7.99 5.37
CA PHE A 439 -22.05 7.80 4.51
C PHE A 439 -20.76 7.69 5.34
N PHE A 440 -20.47 8.66 6.19
CA PHE A 440 -19.28 8.62 7.04
C PHE A 440 -19.35 7.53 8.11
N ALA A 441 -20.54 7.17 8.62
CA ALA A 441 -20.68 6.02 9.50
C ALA A 441 -20.32 4.71 8.80
N ALA A 442 -20.75 4.52 7.53
CA ALA A 442 -20.41 3.35 6.74
C ALA A 442 -18.91 3.23 6.47
N LEU A 443 -18.24 4.33 6.08
CA LEU A 443 -16.79 4.33 5.89
C LEU A 443 -16.02 4.04 7.18
N LYS A 444 -16.45 4.58 8.32
CA LYS A 444 -15.85 4.23 9.64
C LYS A 444 -16.04 2.78 10.00
N THR A 445 -17.21 2.23 9.72
CA THR A 445 -17.53 0.81 9.95
C THR A 445 -16.70 -0.08 9.03
N TYR A 446 -16.54 0.30 7.75
CA TYR A 446 -15.71 -0.39 6.77
C TYR A 446 -14.23 -0.42 7.21
N TYR A 447 -13.65 0.74 7.51
CA TYR A 447 -12.29 0.85 8.02
C TYR A 447 -12.07 0.00 9.28
N LYS A 448 -12.95 0.13 10.27
CA LYS A 448 -12.85 -0.60 11.54
C LYS A 448 -12.89 -2.13 11.37
N ASN A 449 -13.74 -2.62 10.47
CA ASN A 449 -13.99 -4.07 10.34
C ASN A 449 -12.95 -4.77 9.47
N TYR A 450 -12.35 -4.01 8.52
CA TYR A 450 -11.48 -4.58 7.50
C TYR A 450 -10.02 -4.10 7.58
N THR A 451 -9.64 -3.27 8.55
CA THR A 451 -8.21 -2.97 8.82
C THR A 451 -7.41 -4.26 8.99
N GLY A 452 -6.30 -4.40 8.24
CA GLY A 452 -5.43 -5.58 8.20
C GLY A 452 -5.98 -6.75 7.38
N LYS A 453 -7.07 -6.54 6.61
CA LYS A 453 -7.70 -7.58 5.78
C LYS A 453 -7.79 -7.12 4.32
N VAL A 454 -8.10 -8.07 3.46
CA VAL A 454 -8.60 -7.80 2.10
C VAL A 454 -10.13 -7.82 2.15
N ALA A 455 -10.76 -6.79 1.61
CA ALA A 455 -12.21 -6.66 1.52
C ALA A 455 -12.68 -6.83 0.08
N ALA A 456 -13.78 -7.55 -0.11
CA ALA A 456 -14.47 -7.69 -1.38
C ALA A 456 -15.50 -6.55 -1.59
N PRO A 457 -15.98 -6.31 -2.82
CA PRO A 457 -17.04 -5.35 -3.10
C PRO A 457 -18.29 -5.51 -2.22
N ASP A 458 -18.71 -6.74 -1.97
CA ASP A 458 -19.90 -7.02 -1.16
C ASP A 458 -19.70 -6.62 0.32
N ASP A 459 -18.47 -6.64 0.84
CA ASP A 459 -18.15 -6.21 2.19
C ASP A 459 -18.33 -4.70 2.37
N LEU A 460 -17.85 -3.91 1.39
CA LEU A 460 -18.02 -2.46 1.36
C LEU A 460 -19.52 -2.11 1.23
N ILE A 461 -20.22 -2.75 0.30
CA ILE A 461 -21.66 -2.54 0.09
C ILE A 461 -22.46 -2.88 1.34
N ALA A 462 -22.14 -3.99 2.02
CA ALA A 462 -22.78 -4.38 3.26
C ALA A 462 -22.60 -3.33 4.37
N CYS A 463 -21.46 -2.68 4.47
CA CYS A 463 -21.26 -1.57 5.42
C CYS A 463 -22.21 -0.41 5.12
N PHE A 464 -22.36 -0.01 3.85
CA PHE A 464 -23.31 1.03 3.45
C PHE A 464 -24.77 0.62 3.66
N GLU A 465 -25.15 -0.63 3.35
CA GLU A 465 -26.51 -1.14 3.58
C GLU A 465 -26.86 -1.16 5.08
N ASN A 466 -25.94 -1.63 5.91
CA ASN A 466 -26.16 -1.73 7.36
C ASN A 466 -26.33 -0.37 8.02
N GLU A 467 -25.49 0.60 7.70
CA GLU A 467 -25.54 1.95 8.30
C GLU A 467 -26.70 2.79 7.74
N SER A 468 -27.01 2.61 6.45
CA SER A 468 -28.11 3.38 5.84
C SER A 468 -29.50 2.78 6.07
N GLY A 469 -29.61 1.48 6.25
CA GLY A 469 -30.85 0.73 6.25
C GLY A 469 -31.48 0.61 4.84
N MET A 470 -30.74 0.98 3.80
CA MET A 470 -31.17 0.92 2.40
C MET A 470 -30.60 -0.34 1.73
N LYS A 471 -31.27 -0.82 0.66
CA LYS A 471 -30.73 -1.84 -0.22
C LYS A 471 -29.96 -1.17 -1.36
N LEU A 472 -28.62 -1.31 -1.34
CA LEU A 472 -27.73 -0.59 -2.25
C LEU A 472 -27.01 -1.50 -3.25
N LYS A 473 -27.06 -2.82 -3.08
CA LYS A 473 -26.37 -3.76 -3.98
C LYS A 473 -26.69 -3.49 -5.46
N ALA A 474 -27.95 -3.38 -5.81
CA ALA A 474 -28.35 -3.10 -7.20
C ALA A 474 -27.92 -1.72 -7.70
N PHE A 475 -27.78 -0.73 -6.79
CA PHE A 475 -27.25 0.58 -7.12
C PHE A 475 -25.75 0.48 -7.46
N PHE A 476 -24.95 -0.13 -6.59
CA PHE A 476 -23.52 -0.34 -6.85
C PHE A 476 -23.32 -1.18 -8.11
N ASP A 477 -24.04 -2.31 -8.27
CA ASP A 477 -23.94 -3.16 -9.45
C ASP A 477 -24.21 -2.40 -10.75
N SER A 478 -25.16 -1.45 -10.75
CA SER A 478 -25.45 -0.65 -11.94
C SER A 478 -24.32 0.29 -12.33
N TRP A 479 -23.56 0.81 -11.37
CA TRP A 479 -22.36 1.60 -11.60
C TRP A 479 -21.19 0.73 -12.02
N VAL A 480 -20.91 -0.31 -11.25
CA VAL A 480 -19.75 -1.18 -11.42
C VAL A 480 -19.83 -1.95 -12.75
N ASN A 481 -21.00 -2.45 -13.10
CA ASN A 481 -21.22 -3.16 -14.38
C ASN A 481 -21.50 -2.24 -15.58
N GLY A 482 -21.31 -0.93 -15.44
CA GLY A 482 -21.39 0.01 -16.56
C GLY A 482 -22.81 0.24 -17.12
N THR A 483 -23.89 -0.01 -16.35
CA THR A 483 -25.25 0.20 -16.83
C THR A 483 -25.82 1.59 -16.52
N VAL A 484 -25.11 2.39 -15.74
CA VAL A 484 -25.46 3.80 -15.47
C VAL A 484 -24.92 4.68 -16.59
N GLY A 485 -25.80 5.38 -17.29
CA GLY A 485 -25.43 6.46 -18.22
C GLY A 485 -25.27 7.77 -17.43
N LEU A 486 -24.11 8.38 -17.53
CA LEU A 486 -23.86 9.74 -17.05
C LEU A 486 -23.93 10.69 -18.26
N TYR A 487 -24.90 11.62 -18.27
CA TYR A 487 -25.17 12.54 -19.37
C TYR A 487 -25.14 13.98 -18.88
#